data_96e8f81229acf566e146c0fc0e3f6eff
#
_entry.id   96e8f81229acf566e146c0fc0e3f6eff
#
_cell.length_a   1.000
_cell.length_b   1.000
_cell.length_c   1.000
_cell.angle_alpha   90.00
_cell.angle_beta   90.00
_cell.angle_gamma   90.00
#
_symmetry.space_group_name_H-M   'P 1'
#
loop_
_entity.id
_entity.type
_entity.pdbx_description
1 polymer ?
#
loop_
_entity_poly.entity_id
_entity_poly.type
_entity_poly.pdbx_seq_one_letter_code
_entity_poly.pdbx_strand_id
1 'polypeptide(L)' 'MTLEDIITNLERWFNVPIGTDASVDRTIRLSFHVRHESLEETLQVISLITGLQYTLDDESATFHTARTTRSR' A
#
# COMPACT_ATOMS: atom_id res chain seq x y z
N MET A 1 6.66 0.40 12.83
CA MET A 1 6.56 -0.47 11.67
C MET A 1 6.70 0.37 10.42
N THR A 2 7.46 -0.10 9.45
CA THR A 2 7.63 0.63 8.21
C THR A 2 6.64 0.13 7.17
N LEU A 3 6.45 0.93 6.13
CA LEU A 3 5.59 0.53 5.03
C LEU A 3 6.05 -0.81 4.44
N GLU A 4 7.36 -0.99 4.34
CA GLU A 4 7.90 -2.24 3.80
C GLU A 4 7.49 -3.44 4.66
N ASP A 5 7.53 -3.28 5.98
CA ASP A 5 7.11 -4.35 6.88
C ASP A 5 5.64 -4.68 6.67
N ILE A 6 4.81 -3.66 6.52
CA ILE A 6 3.39 -3.87 6.33
C ILE A 6 3.13 -4.59 5.01
N ILE A 7 3.81 -4.16 3.95
CA ILE A 7 3.65 -4.79 2.65
C ILE A 7 4.04 -6.26 2.72
N THR A 8 5.14 -6.57 3.39
CA THR A 8 5.58 -7.95 3.52
C THR A 8 4.52 -8.78 4.24
N ASN A 9 3.95 -8.25 5.32
CA ASN A 9 2.91 -8.95 6.04
C ASN A 9 1.67 -9.18 5.19
N LEU A 10 1.29 -8.17 4.43
CA LEU A 10 0.10 -8.29 3.58
C LEU A 10 0.30 -9.34 2.50
N GLU A 11 1.49 -9.39 1.92
CA GLU A 11 1.77 -10.40 0.91
C GLU A 11 1.62 -11.79 1.48
N ARG A 12 2.04 -11.96 2.73
CA ARG A 12 1.94 -13.27 3.38
C ARG A 12 0.50 -13.63 3.74
N TRP A 13 -0.26 -12.64 4.21
CA TRP A 13 -1.62 -12.90 4.67
C TRP A 13 -2.59 -13.10 3.53
N PHE A 14 -2.44 -12.33 2.47
CA PHE A 14 -3.38 -12.38 1.36
C PHE A 14 -2.85 -13.17 0.16
N ASN A 15 -1.57 -13.55 0.24
CA ASN A 15 -0.95 -14.33 -0.83
C ASN A 15 -1.04 -13.62 -2.19
N VAL A 16 -0.80 -12.32 -2.17
CA VAL A 16 -0.87 -11.47 -3.37
C VAL A 16 0.40 -10.63 -3.43
N PRO A 17 1.08 -10.58 -4.56
CA PRO A 17 2.26 -9.72 -4.69
C PRO A 17 1.86 -8.26 -4.54
N ILE A 18 2.60 -7.53 -3.72
CA ILE A 18 2.35 -6.11 -3.52
C ILE A 18 3.66 -5.37 -3.76
N GLY A 19 3.66 -4.51 -4.75
CA GLY A 19 4.84 -3.75 -5.09
C GLY A 19 4.70 -2.28 -4.78
N THR A 20 5.76 -1.54 -5.03
CA THR A 20 5.75 -0.09 -4.89
C THR A 20 6.44 0.52 -6.09
N ASP A 21 5.95 1.68 -6.48
CA ASP A 21 6.59 2.48 -7.50
C ASP A 21 7.91 3.02 -6.95
N ALA A 22 8.84 3.34 -7.82
CA ALA A 22 10.12 3.90 -7.41
C ALA A 22 9.96 5.21 -6.64
N SER A 23 8.84 5.90 -6.84
CA SER A 23 8.59 7.16 -6.14
C SER A 23 8.17 6.96 -4.69
N VAL A 24 7.87 5.74 -4.28
CA VAL A 24 7.36 5.46 -2.94
C VAL A 24 8.51 5.25 -1.98
N ASP A 25 8.45 5.93 -0.83
CA ASP A 25 9.43 5.74 0.22
C ASP A 25 8.95 4.59 1.12
N ARG A 26 9.59 3.46 0.99
CA ARG A 26 9.20 2.25 1.72
C ARG A 26 9.62 2.30 3.19
N THR A 27 10.38 3.31 3.58
CA THR A 27 10.81 3.45 4.96
C THR A 27 9.89 4.31 5.78
N ILE A 28 8.78 4.77 5.21
CA ILE A 28 7.79 5.53 5.94
C ILE A 28 7.32 4.70 7.14
N ARG A 29 7.34 5.33 8.31
CA ARG A 29 6.88 4.67 9.52
C ARG A 29 5.43 5.00 9.76
N LEU A 30 4.67 4.00 10.14
CA LEU A 30 3.26 4.22 10.44
C LEU A 30 2.81 3.23 11.50
N SER A 31 1.82 3.65 12.27
CA SER A 31 1.17 2.77 13.22
C SER A 31 -0.11 2.25 12.58
N PHE A 32 -0.25 0.96 12.53
CA PHE A 32 -1.33 0.39 11.78
C PHE A 32 -1.64 -1.01 12.30
N HIS A 33 -2.90 -1.25 12.56
CA HIS A 33 -3.35 -2.57 12.97
C HIS A 33 -4.12 -3.18 11.83
N VAL A 34 -3.56 -4.24 11.28
CA VAL A 34 -4.25 -4.94 10.21
C VAL A 34 -5.32 -5.82 10.83
N ARG A 35 -6.52 -5.66 10.37
CA ARG A 35 -7.60 -6.55 10.73
C ARG A 35 -7.80 -7.53 9.60
N HIS A 36 -8.55 -8.58 9.88
CA HIS A 36 -8.78 -9.60 8.86
C HIS A 36 -9.90 -9.17 7.92
N GLU A 37 -9.72 -8.02 7.33
CA GLU A 37 -10.66 -7.49 6.35
C GLU A 37 -10.12 -7.77 4.97
N SER A 38 -10.84 -7.34 3.96
CA SER A 38 -10.40 -7.59 2.60
C SER A 38 -9.11 -6.84 2.30
N LEU A 39 -8.37 -7.34 1.34
CA LEU A 39 -7.13 -6.67 0.93
C LEU A 39 -7.42 -5.25 0.46
N GLU A 40 -8.51 -5.06 -0.28
CA GLU A 40 -8.85 -3.73 -0.79
C GLU A 40 -9.07 -2.75 0.35
N GLU A 41 -9.79 -3.15 1.38
CA GLU A 41 -10.03 -2.27 2.52
C GLU A 41 -8.73 -1.94 3.23
N THR A 42 -7.85 -2.93 3.37
CA THR A 42 -6.55 -2.71 4.00
C THR A 42 -5.73 -1.70 3.21
N LEU A 43 -5.73 -1.84 1.89
CA LEU A 43 -5.00 -0.91 1.03
C LEU A 43 -5.58 0.49 1.13
N GLN A 44 -6.90 0.61 1.23
CA GLN A 44 -7.54 1.91 1.40
C GLN A 44 -7.07 2.60 2.69
N VAL A 45 -7.01 1.85 3.77
CA VAL A 45 -6.58 2.41 5.05
C VAL A 45 -5.14 2.89 4.95
N ILE A 46 -4.27 2.09 4.36
CA ILE A 46 -2.88 2.46 4.19
C ILE A 46 -2.78 3.73 3.34
N SER A 47 -3.58 3.80 2.29
CA SER A 47 -3.62 4.97 1.42
C SER A 47 -3.99 6.22 2.20
N LEU A 48 -5.00 6.12 3.08
CA LEU A 48 -5.43 7.25 3.87
C LEU A 48 -4.35 7.71 4.85
N ILE A 49 -3.65 6.76 5.45
CA ILE A 49 -2.63 7.08 6.44
C ILE A 49 -1.39 7.70 5.79
N THR A 50 -0.97 7.15 4.66
CA THR A 50 0.28 7.53 4.04
C THR A 50 0.13 8.60 2.97
N GLY A 51 -1.07 8.81 2.47
CA GLY A 51 -1.27 9.69 1.33
C GLY A 51 -0.89 9.05 0.00
N LEU A 52 -0.54 7.78 0.02
CA LEU A 52 -0.23 7.08 -1.22
C LEU A 52 -1.50 6.63 -1.90
N GLN A 53 -1.40 6.36 -3.19
CA GLN A 53 -2.47 5.73 -3.93
C GLN A 53 -2.06 4.30 -4.23
N TYR A 54 -3.02 3.50 -4.66
CA TYR A 54 -2.72 2.13 -5.01
C TYR A 54 -3.54 1.71 -6.21
N THR A 55 -3.02 0.73 -6.91
CA THR A 55 -3.71 0.06 -8.00
C THR A 55 -3.86 -1.40 -7.62
N LEU A 56 -5.06 -1.91 -7.73
CA LEU A 56 -5.33 -3.30 -7.38
C LEU A 56 -5.80 -4.04 -8.62
N ASP A 57 -5.02 -5.03 -9.03
CA ASP A 57 -5.37 -5.91 -10.13
C ASP A 57 -5.86 -7.24 -9.59
N ASP A 58 -6.26 -8.13 -10.47
CA ASP A 58 -6.73 -9.45 -10.07
C ASP A 58 -5.66 -10.24 -9.35
N GLU A 59 -4.40 -9.99 -9.67
CA GLU A 59 -3.31 -10.80 -9.17
C GLU A 59 -2.28 -10.05 -8.37
N SER A 60 -2.36 -8.73 -8.31
CA SER A 60 -1.32 -7.96 -7.64
C SER A 60 -1.84 -6.59 -7.26
N ALA A 61 -1.07 -5.93 -6.41
CA ALA A 61 -1.35 -4.55 -6.03
C ALA A 61 -0.06 -3.75 -6.06
N THR A 62 -0.17 -2.46 -6.31
CA THR A 62 0.99 -1.58 -6.39
C THR A 62 0.66 -0.25 -5.75
N PHE A 63 1.53 0.20 -4.85
CA PHE A 63 1.42 1.53 -4.28
C PHE A 63 2.23 2.51 -5.10
N HIS A 64 1.70 3.72 -5.22
CA HIS A 64 2.42 4.79 -5.90
C HIS A 64 2.05 6.12 -5.23
N THR A 65 2.85 7.15 -5.48
CA THR A 65 2.56 8.44 -4.88
C THR A 65 1.35 9.08 -5.53
N ALA A 66 0.63 9.84 -4.75
CA ALA A 66 -0.52 10.58 -5.25
C ALA A 66 -0.06 11.83 -5.95
N ARG A 67 0.70 11.69 -6.99
CA ARG A 67 1.19 12.83 -7.66
C ARG A 67 0.23 13.19 -8.73
N THR A 68 -0.47 14.20 -8.53
CA THR A 68 -1.30 14.65 -9.59
C THR A 68 -0.52 15.59 -10.38
N THR A 69 -0.24 15.40 -11.31
CA THR A 69 0.41 16.35 -12.07
C THR A 69 -0.45 17.29 -12.85
N ARG A 70 -0.87 16.99 -12.35
CA ARG A 70 -1.29 17.52 -13.00
C ARG A 70 -1.31 18.38 -13.44
N SER A 71 -1.39 18.53 -13.70
CA SER A 71 -1.40 19.18 -14.09
C SER A 71 -1.59 19.81 -14.55
N ARG A 72 -1.92 20.02 -14.55
CA ARG A 72 -2.07 20.59 -14.93
C ARG A 72 -1.98 20.94 -15.11
#